data_418da48f1d132eea945c009816409f6e
#
_entry.id   418da48f1d132eea945c009816409f6e
#
_cell.length_a   1.000
_cell.length_b   1.000
_cell.length_c   1.000
_cell.angle_alpha   90.00
_cell.angle_beta   90.00
_cell.angle_gamma   90.00
#
_symmetry.space_group_name_H-M   'P 1'
#
loop_
_entity.id
_entity.type
_entity.pdbx_description
1 polymer ?
#
loop_
_entity_poly.entity_id
_entity_poly.type
_entity_poly.pdbx_seq_one_letter_code
_entity_poly.pdbx_strand_id
1 'polypeptide(L)'
;MEISFNDEDFQRKMKNIVNNAMPEAVEKGLGVAVLQLLNDCIMEVPTVPIKEGWLRGSGSAFAQNKLVAISKHGKPGKANQDHSEHISYGNYVGVVGFNVPYASRLHEGIDMNFTDPSSGAKYLESKLIRNKDTYFKIIANRIKESQ
;
A
#
# COMPACT_ATOMS: atom_id res chain seq x y z
N MET A 1 -8.29 2.11 7.35
CA MET A 1 -7.47 0.88 7.32
C MET A 1 -6.24 1.09 6.49
N GLU A 2 -5.08 0.94 7.10
CA GLU A 2 -3.81 1.21 6.45
C GLU A 2 -2.77 0.17 6.78
N ILE A 3 -1.75 0.06 5.93
CA ILE A 3 -0.56 -0.71 6.19
C ILE A 3 0.66 0.04 5.65
N SER A 4 1.80 -0.09 6.29
CA SER A 4 2.99 0.67 5.94
C SER A 4 4.26 -0.17 5.88
N PHE A 5 5.20 0.28 5.05
CA PHE A 5 6.57 -0.22 4.99
C PHE A 5 7.41 0.60 5.97
N ASN A 6 7.41 0.27 7.22
CA ASN A 6 8.17 1.08 8.18
C ASN A 6 8.73 0.28 9.36
N ASP A 7 8.73 -1.04 9.28
CA ASP A 7 9.26 -1.86 10.35
C ASP A 7 10.79 -1.73 10.47
N GLU A 8 11.34 -2.24 11.55
CA GLU A 8 12.75 -2.15 11.86
C GLU A 8 13.64 -2.77 10.80
N ASP A 9 13.24 -3.91 10.27
CA ASP A 9 13.95 -4.62 9.21
C ASP A 9 13.97 -3.78 7.93
N PHE A 10 12.85 -3.20 7.57
CA PHE A 10 12.74 -2.32 6.40
C PHE A 10 13.62 -1.08 6.56
N GLN A 11 13.58 -0.43 7.72
CA GLN A 11 14.41 0.75 7.98
C GLN A 11 15.89 0.43 7.88
N ARG A 12 16.31 -0.71 8.42
CA ARG A 12 17.71 -1.16 8.34
C ARG A 12 18.15 -1.41 6.90
N LYS A 13 17.31 -2.10 6.13
CA LYS A 13 17.59 -2.38 4.71
C LYS A 13 17.66 -1.09 3.91
N MET A 14 16.76 -0.16 4.17
CA MET A 14 16.75 1.13 3.49
C MET A 14 18.02 1.93 3.78
N LYS A 15 18.47 1.97 5.02
CA LYS A 15 19.72 2.66 5.38
C LYS A 15 20.90 2.14 4.58
N ASN A 16 20.95 0.85 4.32
CA ASN A 16 22.05 0.23 3.60
C ASN A 16 22.06 0.60 2.12
N ILE A 17 20.90 0.77 1.50
CA ILE A 17 20.81 1.04 0.06
C ILE A 17 20.72 2.53 -0.28
N VAL A 18 20.31 3.39 0.66
CA VAL A 18 20.19 4.82 0.39
C VAL A 18 21.49 5.60 0.59
N ASN A 19 22.55 4.91 0.99
CA ASN A 19 23.85 5.52 1.17
C ASN A 19 24.30 6.17 -0.13
N ASN A 20 24.45 7.48 -0.16
CA ASN A 20 24.76 8.28 -1.35
C ASN A 20 23.64 8.36 -2.41
N ALA A 21 22.44 7.88 -2.11
CA ALA A 21 21.31 7.99 -3.03
C ALA A 21 20.68 9.38 -2.95
N MET A 22 20.17 9.87 -4.08
CA MET A 22 19.44 11.13 -4.10
C MET A 22 18.06 10.94 -3.46
N PRO A 23 17.58 11.90 -2.65
CA PRO A 23 16.27 11.81 -2.02
C PRO A 23 15.12 11.56 -3.01
N GLU A 24 15.18 12.14 -4.20
CA GLU A 24 14.16 11.93 -5.22
C GLU A 24 14.10 10.48 -5.69
N ALA A 25 15.24 9.81 -5.78
CA ALA A 25 15.29 8.41 -6.20
C ALA A 25 14.66 7.51 -5.15
N VAL A 26 14.89 7.79 -3.88
CA VAL A 26 14.28 7.05 -2.76
C VAL A 26 12.76 7.23 -2.78
N GLU A 27 12.30 8.45 -2.95
CA GLU A 27 10.87 8.77 -3.01
C GLU A 27 10.19 8.08 -4.19
N LYS A 28 10.82 8.10 -5.37
CA LYS A 28 10.29 7.41 -6.56
C LYS A 28 10.23 5.90 -6.37
N GLY A 29 11.26 5.31 -5.77
CA GLY A 29 11.28 3.88 -5.47
C GLY A 29 10.15 3.47 -4.55
N LEU A 30 9.98 4.20 -3.45
CA LEU A 30 8.86 3.99 -2.53
C LEU A 30 7.51 4.17 -3.24
N GLY A 31 7.40 5.18 -4.10
CA GLY A 31 6.19 5.45 -4.86
C GLY A 31 5.79 4.29 -5.76
N VAL A 32 6.75 3.72 -6.49
CA VAL A 32 6.47 2.56 -7.35
C VAL A 32 6.06 1.34 -6.52
N ALA A 33 6.73 1.12 -5.39
CA ALA A 33 6.41 -0.02 -4.52
C ALA A 33 5.00 0.08 -3.92
N VAL A 34 4.60 1.25 -3.42
CA VAL A 34 3.25 1.41 -2.86
C VAL A 34 2.16 1.35 -3.93
N LEU A 35 2.45 1.82 -5.13
CA LEU A 35 1.53 1.67 -6.26
C LEU A 35 1.32 0.19 -6.60
N GLN A 36 2.40 -0.59 -6.60
CA GLN A 36 2.32 -2.02 -6.84
C GLN A 36 1.53 -2.72 -5.73
N LEU A 37 1.75 -2.35 -4.48
CA LEU A 37 0.99 -2.91 -3.35
C LEU A 37 -0.51 -2.60 -3.50
N LEU A 38 -0.87 -1.38 -3.85
CA LEU A 38 -2.27 -1.00 -4.06
C LEU A 38 -2.90 -1.84 -5.17
N ASN A 39 -2.21 -2.02 -6.28
CA ASN A 39 -2.66 -2.88 -7.38
C ASN A 39 -2.82 -4.33 -6.94
N ASP A 40 -1.87 -4.87 -6.20
CA ASP A 40 -1.91 -6.25 -5.74
C ASP A 40 -3.11 -6.50 -4.82
N CYS A 41 -3.48 -5.52 -3.99
CA CYS A 41 -4.66 -5.61 -3.13
C CYS A 41 -5.95 -5.80 -3.94
N ILE A 42 -6.01 -5.19 -5.12
CA ILE A 42 -7.19 -5.21 -5.98
C ILE A 42 -7.17 -6.43 -6.90
N MET A 43 -6.02 -6.82 -7.40
CA MET A 43 -5.89 -7.83 -8.45
C MET A 43 -5.54 -9.23 -7.97
N GLU A 44 -4.82 -9.38 -6.85
CA GLU A 44 -4.42 -10.68 -6.32
C GLU A 44 -5.38 -11.19 -5.26
N VAL A 45 -5.66 -12.49 -5.29
CA VAL A 45 -6.53 -13.15 -4.29
C VAL A 45 -5.81 -13.21 -2.93
N PRO A 46 -6.46 -12.88 -1.79
CA PRO A 46 -7.81 -12.34 -1.68
C PRO A 46 -7.87 -10.88 -2.12
N THR A 47 -8.78 -10.57 -3.02
CA THR A 47 -8.95 -9.21 -3.52
C THR A 47 -9.78 -8.36 -2.54
N VAL A 48 -9.64 -7.06 -2.64
CA VAL A 48 -10.46 -6.12 -1.88
C VAL A 48 -11.93 -6.39 -2.23
N PRO A 49 -12.80 -6.64 -1.23
CA PRO A 49 -14.21 -6.92 -1.49
C PRO A 49 -14.89 -5.82 -2.30
N ILE A 50 -15.75 -6.25 -3.23
CA ILE A 50 -16.52 -5.33 -4.05
C ILE A 50 -18.00 -5.67 -3.96
N LYS A 51 -18.78 -4.82 -3.36
CA LYS A 51 -20.24 -4.89 -3.37
C LYS A 51 -20.78 -3.77 -4.24
N GLU A 52 -20.44 -2.53 -3.89
CA GLU A 52 -20.85 -1.36 -4.66
C GLU A 52 -19.66 -0.58 -5.23
N GLY A 53 -18.46 -1.00 -4.87
CA GLY A 53 -17.23 -0.39 -5.36
C GLY A 53 -16.66 0.73 -4.51
N TRP A 54 -17.30 1.09 -3.41
CA TRP A 54 -16.82 2.18 -2.54
C TRP A 54 -15.52 1.83 -1.84
N LEU A 55 -15.39 0.59 -1.35
CA LEU A 55 -14.18 0.14 -0.68
C LEU A 55 -12.98 0.16 -1.65
N ARG A 56 -13.11 -0.46 -2.81
CA ARG A 56 -12.05 -0.47 -3.82
C ARG A 56 -11.67 0.95 -4.26
N GLY A 57 -12.68 1.79 -4.48
CA GLY A 57 -12.47 3.16 -4.91
C GLY A 57 -11.82 4.04 -3.86
N SER A 58 -11.83 3.62 -2.59
CA SER A 58 -11.23 4.39 -1.50
C SER A 58 -9.73 4.15 -1.35
N GLY A 59 -9.15 3.25 -2.14
CA GLY A 59 -7.73 2.92 -2.05
C GLY A 59 -6.82 4.07 -2.44
N SER A 60 -5.75 4.24 -1.68
CA SER A 60 -4.73 5.25 -1.95
C SER A 60 -3.36 4.78 -1.49
N ALA A 61 -2.33 5.34 -2.09
CA ALA A 61 -0.95 5.00 -1.82
C ALA A 61 -0.15 6.29 -1.59
N PHE A 62 0.69 6.27 -0.57
CA PHE A 62 1.54 7.39 -0.18
C PHE A 62 2.99 6.94 -0.07
N ALA A 63 3.91 7.79 -0.48
CA ALA A 63 5.34 7.63 -0.23
C ALA A 63 5.86 8.90 0.41
N GLN A 64 6.52 8.76 1.56
CA GLN A 64 7.06 9.89 2.32
C GLN A 64 6.02 10.99 2.55
N ASN A 65 4.80 10.60 2.94
CA ASN A 65 3.65 11.48 3.19
C ASN A 65 3.08 12.21 1.96
N LYS A 66 3.52 11.83 0.76
CA LYS A 66 2.98 12.40 -0.48
C LYS A 66 2.09 11.38 -1.17
N LEU A 67 0.94 11.84 -1.65
CA LEU A 67 0.03 11.00 -2.42
C LEU A 67 0.67 10.59 -3.75
N VAL A 68 0.76 9.29 -3.98
CA VAL A 68 1.31 8.72 -5.21
C VAL A 68 0.19 8.33 -6.17
N ALA A 69 -0.83 7.68 -5.66
CA ALA A 69 -1.90 7.15 -6.48
C ALA A 69 -3.19 6.98 -5.70
N ILE A 70 -4.30 7.04 -6.44
CA ILE A 70 -5.64 6.75 -5.95
C ILE A 70 -6.15 5.57 -6.78
N SER A 71 -6.89 4.67 -6.17
CA SER A 71 -7.48 3.54 -6.87
C SER A 71 -8.37 4.02 -8.03
N LYS A 72 -8.16 3.44 -9.20
CA LYS A 72 -9.00 3.66 -10.38
C LYS A 72 -10.08 2.59 -10.53
N HIS A 73 -10.14 1.68 -9.58
CA HIS A 73 -11.10 0.58 -9.57
C HIS A 73 -12.19 0.85 -8.55
N GLY A 74 -13.43 0.68 -8.96
CA GLY A 74 -14.57 0.95 -8.10
C GLY A 74 -15.06 2.38 -8.17
N LYS A 75 -15.88 2.79 -7.21
CA LYS A 75 -16.47 4.12 -7.17
C LYS A 75 -15.59 5.11 -6.45
N PRO A 76 -15.20 6.22 -7.09
CA PRO A 76 -14.45 7.27 -6.43
C PRO A 76 -15.33 7.94 -5.38
N GLY A 77 -15.05 7.70 -4.13
CA GLY A 77 -15.82 8.25 -3.01
C GLY A 77 -15.06 9.34 -2.29
N LYS A 78 -15.75 9.99 -1.36
CA LYS A 78 -15.14 10.96 -0.46
C LYS A 78 -14.03 10.34 0.39
N ALA A 79 -14.02 9.03 0.49
CA ALA A 79 -13.07 8.28 1.29
C ALA A 79 -11.63 8.42 0.81
N ASN A 80 -11.40 8.88 -0.42
CA ASN A 80 -10.05 9.09 -0.96
C ASN A 80 -9.42 10.41 -0.51
N GLN A 81 -10.08 11.22 0.27
CA GLN A 81 -9.73 12.62 0.39
C GLN A 81 -8.92 13.01 1.61
N ASP A 82 -8.94 12.23 2.67
CA ASP A 82 -8.25 12.63 3.88
C ASP A 82 -7.32 11.53 4.36
N HIS A 83 -6.03 11.76 4.16
CA HIS A 83 -4.97 10.87 4.58
C HIS A 83 -3.95 11.59 5.45
N SER A 84 -4.37 12.66 6.09
CA SER A 84 -3.52 13.46 6.96
C SER A 84 -3.06 12.71 8.21
N GLU A 85 -3.69 11.56 8.48
CA GLU A 85 -3.33 10.70 9.60
C GLU A 85 -2.02 9.93 9.38
N HIS A 86 -1.53 9.91 8.15
CA HIS A 86 -0.34 9.17 7.78
C HIS A 86 0.91 9.94 8.11
N ILE A 87 1.12 10.10 9.36
CA ILE A 87 2.27 10.81 9.87
C ILE A 87 3.47 9.89 9.88
N SER A 88 4.60 10.44 9.62
CA SER A 88 5.91 9.86 9.62
C SER A 88 6.13 8.81 10.72
N TYR A 89 6.30 7.57 10.33
CA TYR A 89 6.69 6.47 11.23
C TYR A 89 8.19 6.21 11.21
N GLY A 90 8.94 7.03 10.55
CA GLY A 90 10.38 6.85 10.39
C GLY A 90 10.89 7.63 9.20
N ASN A 91 12.12 7.34 8.79
CA ASN A 91 12.77 8.06 7.70
C ASN A 91 12.30 7.63 6.32
N TYR A 92 11.81 6.40 6.19
CA TYR A 92 11.40 5.82 4.91
C TYR A 92 10.07 5.13 5.10
N VAL A 93 9.02 5.70 4.54
CA VAL A 93 7.64 5.23 4.78
C VAL A 93 6.86 5.15 3.49
N GLY A 94 6.30 3.98 3.23
CA GLY A 94 5.28 3.78 2.22
C GLY A 94 4.00 3.32 2.90
N VAL A 95 2.86 3.87 2.50
CA VAL A 95 1.55 3.57 3.11
C VAL A 95 0.52 3.30 2.04
N VAL A 96 -0.27 2.26 2.22
CA VAL A 96 -1.46 1.98 1.42
C VAL A 96 -2.66 1.86 2.35
N GLY A 97 -3.76 2.46 1.98
CA GLY A 97 -4.96 2.43 2.81
C GLY A 97 -6.24 2.44 2.00
N PHE A 98 -7.31 2.01 2.65
CA PHE A 98 -8.67 2.06 2.15
C PHE A 98 -9.52 2.78 3.20
N ASN A 99 -10.13 3.88 2.81
CA ASN A 99 -10.69 4.85 3.75
C ASN A 99 -12.23 4.89 3.75
N VAL A 100 -12.87 3.74 3.89
CA VAL A 100 -14.30 3.69 4.21
C VAL A 100 -14.48 3.16 5.64
N PRO A 101 -15.56 3.55 6.34
CA PRO A 101 -15.71 3.19 7.77
C PRO A 101 -15.69 1.69 8.06
N TYR A 102 -16.14 0.86 7.12
CA TYR A 102 -16.20 -0.59 7.27
C TYR A 102 -14.97 -1.34 6.75
N ALA A 103 -13.93 -0.64 6.29
CA ALA A 103 -12.74 -1.29 5.70
C ALA A 103 -12.05 -2.26 6.66
N SER A 104 -11.82 -1.83 7.90
CA SER A 104 -11.17 -2.68 8.90
C SER A 104 -11.99 -3.93 9.24
N ARG A 105 -13.30 -3.80 9.34
CA ARG A 105 -14.18 -4.93 9.63
C ARG A 105 -14.10 -5.99 8.55
N LEU A 106 -14.11 -5.59 7.28
CA LEU A 106 -13.99 -6.53 6.17
C LEU A 106 -12.60 -7.14 6.08
N HIS A 107 -11.57 -6.35 6.36
CA HIS A 107 -10.20 -6.83 6.38
C HIS A 107 -9.98 -7.93 7.42
N GLU A 108 -10.58 -7.77 8.59
CA GLU A 108 -10.44 -8.73 9.70
C GLU A 108 -11.50 -9.83 9.69
N GLY A 109 -12.44 -9.80 8.75
CA GLY A 109 -13.60 -10.70 8.72
C GLY A 109 -13.31 -12.09 8.16
N ILE A 110 -12.45 -12.86 8.79
CA ILE A 110 -12.05 -14.19 8.33
C ILE A 110 -13.22 -15.19 8.26
N ASP A 111 -14.28 -14.96 9.03
CA ASP A 111 -15.47 -15.81 9.06
C ASP A 111 -16.59 -15.32 8.13
N MET A 112 -16.35 -14.24 7.38
CA MET A 112 -17.34 -13.67 6.48
C MET A 112 -17.36 -14.37 5.13
N ASN A 113 -18.57 -14.49 4.56
CA ASN A 113 -18.76 -14.94 3.19
C ASN A 113 -18.85 -13.73 2.27
N PHE A 114 -17.93 -13.64 1.33
CA PHE A 114 -17.91 -12.55 0.36
C PHE A 114 -18.63 -12.99 -0.92
N THR A 115 -19.34 -12.05 -1.54
CA THR A 115 -20.12 -12.33 -2.77
C THR A 115 -19.21 -12.73 -3.92
N ASP A 116 -18.07 -12.07 -4.09
CA ASP A 116 -17.07 -12.41 -5.08
C ASP A 116 -16.15 -13.50 -4.52
N PRO A 117 -16.02 -14.66 -5.17
CA PRO A 117 -15.15 -15.74 -4.68
C PRO A 117 -13.68 -15.35 -4.55
N SER A 118 -13.21 -14.38 -5.33
CA SER A 118 -11.82 -13.90 -5.25
C SER A 118 -11.57 -12.96 -4.10
N SER A 119 -12.62 -12.38 -3.54
CA SER A 119 -12.52 -11.45 -2.42
C SER A 119 -12.38 -12.18 -1.10
N GLY A 120 -11.76 -11.54 -0.13
CA GLY A 120 -11.59 -12.14 1.18
C GLY A 120 -10.97 -11.21 2.20
N ALA A 121 -10.93 -11.70 3.43
CA ALA A 121 -10.28 -11.02 4.53
C ALA A 121 -8.77 -10.90 4.30
N LYS A 122 -8.14 -10.01 5.04
CA LYS A 122 -6.68 -9.78 4.96
C LYS A 122 -6.20 -9.37 3.57
N TYR A 123 -7.07 -8.69 2.82
CA TYR A 123 -6.78 -8.29 1.44
C TYR A 123 -5.57 -7.36 1.31
N LEU A 124 -5.24 -6.62 2.35
CA LEU A 124 -4.09 -5.71 2.38
C LEU A 124 -2.87 -6.38 3.00
N GLU A 125 -3.01 -6.88 4.22
CA GLU A 125 -1.93 -7.52 4.98
C GLU A 125 -1.33 -8.72 4.22
N SER A 126 -2.16 -9.53 3.58
CA SER A 126 -1.71 -10.71 2.85
C SER A 126 -0.72 -10.37 1.72
N LYS A 127 -0.93 -9.24 1.04
CA LYS A 127 -0.05 -8.81 -0.06
C LYS A 127 1.28 -8.31 0.49
N LEU A 128 1.25 -7.55 1.57
CA LEU A 128 2.48 -7.06 2.18
C LEU A 128 3.35 -8.22 2.66
N ILE A 129 2.76 -9.21 3.33
CA ILE A 129 3.49 -10.38 3.82
C ILE A 129 4.05 -11.20 2.65
N ARG A 130 3.20 -11.49 1.66
CA ARG A 130 3.57 -12.34 0.51
C ARG A 130 4.63 -11.71 -0.38
N ASN A 131 4.51 -10.42 -0.64
CA ASN A 131 5.29 -9.73 -1.66
C ASN A 131 6.33 -8.76 -1.08
N LYS A 132 6.63 -8.83 0.21
CA LYS A 132 7.53 -7.91 0.90
C LYS A 132 8.88 -7.77 0.17
N ASP A 133 9.48 -8.89 -0.19
CA ASP A 133 10.77 -8.89 -0.88
C ASP A 133 10.68 -8.28 -2.26
N THR A 134 9.57 -8.49 -2.96
CA THR A 134 9.34 -7.90 -4.28
C THR A 134 9.27 -6.38 -4.20
N TYR A 135 8.54 -5.85 -3.21
CA TYR A 135 8.44 -4.40 -3.02
C TYR A 135 9.79 -3.79 -2.68
N PHE A 136 10.56 -4.46 -1.83
CA PHE A 136 11.91 -4.00 -1.51
C PHE A 136 12.83 -3.99 -2.73
N LYS A 137 12.76 -5.01 -3.58
CA LYS A 137 13.54 -5.07 -4.82
C LYS A 137 13.17 -3.94 -5.77
N ILE A 138 11.90 -3.58 -5.87
CA ILE A 138 11.46 -2.44 -6.68
C ILE A 138 12.16 -1.17 -6.21
N ILE A 139 12.16 -0.93 -4.90
CA ILE A 139 12.82 0.25 -4.32
C ILE A 139 14.32 0.22 -4.60
N ALA A 140 14.96 -0.90 -4.32
CA ALA A 140 16.40 -1.06 -4.49
C ALA A 140 16.85 -0.85 -5.94
N ASN A 141 16.10 -1.40 -6.88
CA ASN A 141 16.41 -1.26 -8.30
C ASN A 141 16.28 0.19 -8.76
N ARG A 142 15.26 0.89 -8.29
CA ARG A 142 15.06 2.30 -8.65
C ARG A 142 16.19 3.18 -8.13
N ILE A 143 16.64 2.93 -6.92
CA ILE A 143 17.77 3.65 -6.32
C ILE A 143 19.05 3.38 -7.11
N LYS A 144 19.27 2.11 -7.47
CA LYS A 144 20.43 1.68 -8.25
C LYS A 144 20.49 2.34 -9.63
N GLU A 145 19.36 2.43 -10.31
CA GLU A 145 19.24 3.05 -11.62
C GLU A 145 19.58 4.54 -11.61
N SER A 146 19.44 5.19 -10.46
CA SER A 146 19.69 6.62 -10.30
C SER A 146 21.13 6.97 -9.99
N GLN A 147 21.96 5.98 -9.72
CA GLN A 147 23.37 6.18 -9.37
C GLN A 147 24.29 6.20 -10.56
#